data_88fe647cd8b9d43e0626ad648a472057
#
_entry.id   88fe647cd8b9d43e0626ad648a472057
#
_cell.length_a   1.000
_cell.length_b   1.000
_cell.length_c   1.000
_cell.angle_alpha   90.00
_cell.angle_beta   90.00
_cell.angle_gamma   90.00
#
_symmetry.space_group_name_H-M   'P 1'
#
loop_
_entity.id
_entity.type
_entity.pdbx_description
1 polymer ?
#
loop_
_entity_poly.entity_id
_entity_poly.type
_entity_poly.pdbx_seq_one_letter_code
_entity_poly.pdbx_strand_id
1 'polypeptide(L)'
;MDQTRGPVTGVVTSFAFTFPHPYIEFEVKDASGTVQKWSAVFQPTPTNLRNAGWTRNSIKTGDTLTVSGPPHKSAPTVVFARRVEVNGKLLEQGD
;
A
#
# COMPACT_ATOMS: atom_id res chain seq x y z
N MET A 1 16.05 -6.12 -15.97
CA MET A 1 16.04 -5.86 -14.53
C MET A 1 14.61 -5.82 -14.01
N ASP A 2 14.39 -6.44 -12.92
CA ASP A 2 13.05 -6.52 -12.32
C ASP A 2 12.64 -5.17 -11.74
N GLN A 3 11.50 -4.66 -12.19
CA GLN A 3 10.98 -3.39 -11.72
C GLN A 3 9.99 -3.54 -10.57
N THR A 4 9.66 -4.76 -10.23
CA THR A 4 8.69 -5.03 -9.18
C THR A 4 9.41 -5.47 -7.92
N ARG A 5 9.17 -4.73 -6.83
CA ARG A 5 9.69 -5.13 -5.52
C ARG A 5 8.86 -6.30 -5.01
N GLY A 6 9.50 -7.28 -4.39
CA GLY A 6 8.79 -8.37 -3.75
C GLY A 6 7.86 -7.86 -2.66
N PRO A 7 6.96 -8.71 -2.16
CA PRO A 7 5.98 -8.27 -1.18
C PRO A 7 6.62 -7.68 0.07
N VAL A 8 6.04 -6.56 0.53
CA VAL A 8 6.45 -5.90 1.77
C VAL A 8 5.28 -5.97 2.73
N THR A 9 5.52 -6.46 3.94
CA THR A 9 4.48 -6.62 4.95
C THR A 9 4.75 -5.70 6.12
N GLY A 10 3.70 -5.02 6.57
CA GLY A 10 3.82 -4.12 7.72
C GLY A 10 2.47 -3.85 8.34
N VAL A 11 2.47 -2.91 9.28
CA VAL A 11 1.27 -2.54 10.03
C VAL A 11 0.84 -1.13 9.61
N VAL A 12 -0.42 -1.00 9.20
CA VAL A 12 -0.96 0.28 8.72
C VAL A 12 -1.01 1.29 9.85
N THR A 13 -0.50 2.49 9.58
CA THR A 13 -0.60 3.61 10.50
C THR A 13 -1.62 4.64 10.02
N SER A 14 -1.81 4.76 8.70
CA SER A 14 -2.87 5.63 8.17
C SER A 14 -3.20 5.23 6.73
N PHE A 15 -4.40 5.57 6.30
CA PHE A 15 -4.84 5.36 4.93
C PHE A 15 -5.51 6.65 4.47
N ALA A 16 -4.88 7.33 3.53
CA ALA A 16 -5.39 8.57 2.97
C ALA A 16 -6.14 8.27 1.68
N PHE A 17 -7.46 8.36 1.74
CA PHE A 17 -8.34 8.12 0.58
C PHE A 17 -8.63 9.46 -0.09
N THR A 18 -7.62 10.03 -0.74
CA THR A 18 -7.61 11.40 -1.21
C THR A 18 -7.20 11.50 -2.68
N PHE A 19 -7.52 12.64 -3.31
CA PHE A 19 -7.13 12.91 -4.69
C PHE A 19 -5.72 13.52 -4.74
N PRO A 20 -4.99 13.32 -5.84
CA PRO A 20 -5.37 12.49 -7.00
C PRO A 20 -5.11 11.00 -6.78
N HIS A 21 -4.23 10.65 -5.84
CA HIS A 21 -3.84 9.27 -5.63
C HIS A 21 -3.90 8.93 -4.14
N PRO A 22 -4.75 7.98 -3.75
CA PRO A 22 -4.75 7.50 -2.38
C PRO A 22 -3.41 6.87 -2.01
N TYR A 23 -3.10 6.85 -0.73
CA TYR A 23 -1.88 6.21 -0.26
C TYR A 23 -2.08 5.65 1.13
N ILE A 24 -1.26 4.64 1.44
CA ILE A 24 -1.25 4.00 2.76
C ILE A 24 0.11 4.27 3.38
N GLU A 25 0.12 4.67 4.65
CA GLU A 25 1.35 4.72 5.43
C GLU A 25 1.36 3.53 6.37
N PHE A 26 2.49 2.84 6.42
CA PHE A 26 2.60 1.64 7.23
C PHE A 26 4.03 1.48 7.73
N GLU A 27 4.19 0.71 8.79
CA GLU A 27 5.48 0.48 9.42
C GLU A 27 5.96 -0.93 9.11
N VAL A 28 7.22 -1.02 8.70
CA VAL A 28 7.84 -2.29 8.33
C VAL A 28 9.03 -2.51 9.26
N LYS A 29 9.08 -3.69 9.86
CA LYS A 29 10.22 -4.08 10.70
C LYS A 29 11.21 -4.83 9.85
N ASP A 30 12.46 -4.35 9.83
CA ASP A 30 13.50 -5.02 9.05
C ASP A 30 14.12 -6.18 9.84
N ALA A 31 15.12 -6.85 9.24
CA ALA A 31 15.72 -8.03 9.84
C ALA A 31 16.42 -7.72 11.17
N SER A 32 16.84 -6.49 11.37
CA SER A 32 17.50 -6.08 12.63
C SER A 32 16.51 -5.64 13.69
N GLY A 33 15.22 -5.63 13.37
CA GLY A 33 14.18 -5.18 14.28
C GLY A 33 13.91 -3.69 14.24
N THR A 34 14.58 -2.95 13.37
CA THR A 34 14.36 -1.52 13.22
C THR A 34 13.07 -1.28 12.43
N VAL A 35 12.25 -0.38 12.94
CA VAL A 35 10.99 -0.04 12.28
C VAL A 35 11.22 1.11 11.30
N GLN A 36 10.78 0.91 10.06
CA GLN A 36 10.86 1.92 9.02
C GLN A 36 9.46 2.31 8.59
N LYS A 37 9.30 3.59 8.24
CA LYS A 37 8.02 4.08 7.71
C LYS A 37 8.02 3.95 6.20
N TRP A 38 6.97 3.32 5.68
CA TRP A 38 6.80 3.08 4.25
C TRP A 38 5.49 3.69 3.78
N SER A 39 5.41 3.97 2.49
CA SER A 39 4.19 4.44 1.85
C SER A 39 3.90 3.59 0.62
N ALA A 40 2.63 3.24 0.45
CA ALA A 40 2.15 2.56 -0.75
C ALA A 40 1.20 3.52 -1.46
N VAL A 41 1.56 3.92 -2.67
CA VAL A 41 0.82 4.91 -3.45
C VAL A 41 0.00 4.18 -4.51
N PHE A 42 -1.27 4.55 -4.64
CA PHE A 42 -2.17 3.91 -5.60
C PHE A 42 -2.17 4.70 -6.90
N GLN A 43 -2.18 3.98 -8.02
CA GLN A 43 -2.33 4.60 -9.34
C GLN A 43 -3.76 5.04 -9.60
N PRO A 44 -4.78 4.21 -9.29
CA PRO A 44 -6.16 4.62 -9.51
C PRO A 44 -6.54 5.81 -8.61
N THR A 45 -7.48 6.62 -9.10
CA THR A 45 -8.05 7.72 -8.32
C THR A 45 -9.00 7.16 -7.26
N PRO A 46 -9.36 7.96 -6.24
CA PRO A 46 -10.37 7.51 -5.28
C PRO A 46 -11.68 7.10 -5.94
N THR A 47 -12.09 7.81 -7.02
CA THR A 47 -13.30 7.44 -7.74
C THR A 47 -13.19 6.03 -8.33
N ASN A 48 -12.06 5.72 -8.95
CA ASN A 48 -11.86 4.40 -9.53
C ASN A 48 -11.82 3.31 -8.47
N LEU A 49 -11.18 3.58 -7.34
CA LEU A 49 -11.14 2.61 -6.26
C LEU A 49 -12.54 2.41 -5.66
N ARG A 50 -13.31 3.49 -5.53
CA ARG A 50 -14.68 3.37 -5.02
C ARG A 50 -15.52 2.50 -5.95
N ASN A 51 -15.33 2.64 -7.25
CA ASN A 51 -16.04 1.81 -8.23
C ASN A 51 -15.63 0.35 -8.11
N ALA A 52 -14.44 0.07 -7.59
CA ALA A 52 -13.99 -1.30 -7.35
C ALA A 52 -14.40 -1.81 -5.96
N GLY A 53 -15.17 -1.03 -5.22
CA GLY A 53 -15.68 -1.44 -3.92
C GLY A 53 -14.93 -0.89 -2.71
N TRP A 54 -13.94 -0.03 -2.94
CA TRP A 54 -13.15 0.51 -1.84
C TRP A 54 -13.86 1.68 -1.17
N THR A 55 -13.62 1.80 0.13
CA THR A 55 -14.04 2.98 0.92
C THR A 55 -12.87 3.39 1.79
N ARG A 56 -13.02 4.53 2.45
CA ARG A 56 -11.99 4.96 3.40
C ARG A 56 -11.82 3.98 4.56
N ASN A 57 -12.78 3.09 4.76
CA ASN A 57 -12.73 2.10 5.83
C ASN A 57 -12.23 0.74 5.36
N SER A 58 -11.85 0.61 4.09
CA SER A 58 -11.32 -0.65 3.57
C SER A 58 -10.01 -1.05 4.25
N ILE A 59 -9.23 -0.05 4.67
CA ILE A 59 -7.96 -0.27 5.34
C ILE A 59 -7.96 0.59 6.60
N LYS A 60 -7.62 -0.01 7.73
CA LYS A 60 -7.66 0.68 9.02
C LYS A 60 -6.31 0.61 9.71
N THR A 61 -6.05 1.59 10.57
CA THR A 61 -4.87 1.57 11.42
C THR A 61 -4.81 0.28 12.21
N GLY A 62 -3.65 -0.36 12.20
CA GLY A 62 -3.47 -1.64 12.89
C GLY A 62 -3.65 -2.85 12.00
N ASP A 63 -4.16 -2.67 10.79
CA ASP A 63 -4.29 -3.79 9.85
C ASP A 63 -2.92 -4.24 9.39
N THR A 64 -2.79 -5.54 9.10
CA THR A 64 -1.59 -6.08 8.48
C THR A 64 -1.69 -5.91 6.98
N LEU A 65 -0.73 -5.20 6.41
CA LEU A 65 -0.71 -4.89 4.98
C LEU A 65 0.42 -5.65 4.31
N THR A 66 0.11 -6.31 3.19
CA THR A 66 1.13 -6.86 2.31
C THR A 66 0.93 -6.23 0.94
N VAL A 67 1.95 -5.57 0.44
CA VAL A 67 1.86 -4.83 -0.80
C VAL A 67 3.07 -5.14 -1.67
N SER A 68 2.85 -5.22 -2.98
CA SER A 68 3.94 -5.37 -3.94
C SER A 68 3.68 -4.48 -5.13
N GLY A 69 4.76 -4.13 -5.83
CA GLY A 69 4.71 -3.27 -6.99
C GLY A 69 6.05 -2.62 -7.23
N PRO A 70 6.18 -1.78 -8.27
CA PRO A 70 7.44 -1.12 -8.55
C PRO A 70 7.78 -0.10 -7.48
N PRO A 71 9.07 0.00 -7.12
CA PRO A 71 9.50 1.00 -6.15
C PRO A 71 9.53 2.39 -6.78
N HIS A 72 9.41 3.42 -5.95
CA HIS A 72 9.61 4.79 -6.39
C HIS A 72 11.09 4.99 -6.71
N LYS A 73 11.37 5.76 -7.77
CA LYS A 73 12.74 5.91 -8.26
C LYS A 73 13.67 6.57 -7.25
N SER A 74 13.18 7.54 -6.52
CA SER A 74 14.03 8.32 -5.61
C SER A 74 13.62 8.19 -4.15
N ALA A 75 12.69 7.29 -3.82
CA ALA A 75 12.24 7.11 -2.44
C ALA A 75 12.16 5.61 -2.16
N PRO A 76 13.20 5.03 -1.55
CA PRO A 76 13.28 3.57 -1.41
C PRO A 76 12.20 2.96 -0.52
N THR A 77 11.53 3.76 0.31
CA THR A 77 10.45 3.27 1.16
C THR A 77 9.07 3.62 0.61
N VAL A 78 8.99 3.98 -0.67
CA VAL A 78 7.72 4.23 -1.35
C VAL A 78 7.56 3.21 -2.46
N VAL A 79 6.40 2.56 -2.50
CA VAL A 79 6.10 1.55 -3.51
C VAL A 79 4.77 1.91 -4.17
N PHE A 80 4.69 1.68 -5.49
CA PHE A 80 3.44 1.84 -6.21
C PHE A 80 2.64 0.56 -6.03
N ALA A 81 1.46 0.65 -5.41
CA ALA A 81 0.69 -0.52 -5.04
C ALA A 81 0.05 -1.15 -6.27
N ARG A 82 0.52 -2.33 -6.63
CA ARG A 82 -0.09 -3.14 -7.71
C ARG A 82 -0.92 -4.26 -7.13
N ARG A 83 -0.45 -4.85 -6.04
CA ARG A 83 -1.15 -5.92 -5.36
C ARG A 83 -1.21 -5.59 -3.89
N VAL A 84 -2.41 -5.60 -3.32
CA VAL A 84 -2.64 -5.21 -1.94
C VAL A 84 -3.43 -6.31 -1.24
N GLU A 85 -2.89 -6.79 -0.12
CA GLU A 85 -3.58 -7.73 0.75
C GLU A 85 -3.68 -7.13 2.14
N VAL A 86 -4.85 -7.18 2.72
CA VAL A 86 -5.09 -6.67 4.06
C VAL A 86 -5.57 -7.81 4.93
N ASN A 87 -4.81 -8.12 5.98
CA ASN A 87 -5.10 -9.23 6.90
C ASN A 87 -5.26 -10.55 6.14
N GLY A 88 -4.46 -10.72 5.08
CA GLY A 88 -4.46 -11.93 4.28
C GLY A 88 -5.50 -11.96 3.17
N LYS A 89 -6.28 -10.89 3.02
CA LYS A 89 -7.32 -10.84 1.99
C LYS A 89 -6.89 -9.92 0.86
N LEU A 90 -6.90 -10.44 -0.36
CA LEU A 90 -6.56 -9.67 -1.55
C LEU A 90 -7.66 -8.65 -1.85
N LEU A 91 -7.27 -7.39 -2.03
CA LEU A 91 -8.20 -6.32 -2.40
C LEU A 91 -7.92 -5.94 -3.85
N GLU A 92 -8.93 -6.11 -4.71
CA GLU A 92 -8.81 -5.81 -6.14
C GLU A 92 -8.99 -4.32 -6.36
N GLN A 93 -8.14 -3.75 -7.17
CA GLN A 93 -8.21 -2.31 -7.47
C GLN A 93 -9.05 -2.01 -8.71
N GLY A 94 -9.50 -3.05 -9.40
CA GLY A 94 -10.19 -2.87 -10.65
C GLY A 94 -9.21 -2.57 -11.78
N ASP A 95 -9.73 -2.14 -12.90
CA ASP A 95 -8.91 -1.86 -14.08
C ASP A 95 -8.60 -0.38 -14.20
#